data_4a57209588f27be382d6cf01e8348aff
#
_entry.id   4a57209588f27be382d6cf01e8348aff
#
_cell.length_a   1.000
_cell.length_b   1.000
_cell.length_c   1.000
_cell.angle_alpha   90.00
_cell.angle_beta   90.00
_cell.angle_gamma   90.00
#
_symmetry.space_group_name_H-M   'P 1'
#
loop_
_entity.id
_entity.type
_entity.pdbx_description
1 polymer ?
#
loop_
_entity_poly.entity_id
_entity_poly.type
_entity_poly.pdbx_seq_one_letter_code
_entity_poly.pdbx_strand_id
1 'polypeptide(L)'
;MLAAIILVIAWGSKPGIAVAVLLAVVLTATVLTAVHHAEVIAHKVGEPFGSLILAVAVTIIEVGLIVTLSASGDEHAATLARDTVFSAFMITTTGVIGLSILIGAIKFGTVRFNSEGSGGALATLSTLAVLCLVVPDFTETSGPRFSPTQLTFAAVASLALYVLFVITQTISHRKFFLPVPVTAPADTLRSTPDDGDDEHSEPPTTGATIVSLVLLVVALVAVVGLAKLESPSIEGGVVALGLPESVVGVIIALVILLPESISAVRAAQRNHIQTSLNLGLGSAMASIGLTIPAVAVASIWLPGQLVLGLGATQIVLLLLSIVVSILTVVSGRATMLQGGVHLVIFAAFLFLSVSP
;
A
#
# COMPACT_ATOMS: atom_id res chain seq x y z
N MET A 1 -18.17 11.20 10.10
CA MET A 1 -19.47 11.91 10.08
C MET A 1 -19.41 13.20 9.26
N LEU A 2 -18.49 14.16 9.53
CA LEU A 2 -18.39 15.41 8.75
C LEU A 2 -18.21 15.14 7.24
N ALA A 3 -17.33 14.22 6.87
CA ALA A 3 -17.10 13.84 5.47
C ALA A 3 -18.36 13.31 4.75
N ALA A 4 -19.20 12.54 5.43
CA ALA A 4 -20.46 12.06 4.88
C ALA A 4 -21.47 13.20 4.66
N ILE A 5 -21.49 14.17 5.56
CA ILE A 5 -22.33 15.39 5.42
C ILE A 5 -21.84 16.22 4.22
N ILE A 6 -20.53 16.44 4.13
CA ILE A 6 -19.90 17.18 3.00
C ILE A 6 -20.21 16.46 1.68
N LEU A 7 -20.09 15.13 1.65
CA LEU A 7 -20.41 14.33 0.48
C LEU A 7 -21.86 14.55 0.02
N VAL A 8 -22.82 14.51 0.94
CA VAL A 8 -24.25 14.71 0.62
C VAL A 8 -24.51 16.13 0.09
N ILE A 9 -23.89 17.15 0.69
CA ILE A 9 -24.04 18.55 0.27
C ILE A 9 -23.40 18.80 -1.10
N ALA A 10 -22.22 18.22 -1.33
CA ALA A 10 -21.46 18.41 -2.57
C ALA A 10 -21.89 17.47 -3.70
N TRP A 11 -22.81 16.52 -3.45
CA TRP A 11 -23.20 15.52 -4.45
C TRP A 11 -23.79 16.15 -5.69
N GLY A 12 -23.23 15.81 -6.86
CA GLY A 12 -23.68 16.35 -8.14
C GLY A 12 -23.20 17.78 -8.46
N SER A 13 -22.43 18.42 -7.57
CA SER A 13 -21.80 19.71 -7.86
C SER A 13 -20.54 19.52 -8.72
N LYS A 14 -20.21 20.55 -9.51
CA LYS A 14 -18.90 20.66 -10.18
C LYS A 14 -18.05 21.64 -9.36
N PRO A 15 -17.19 21.16 -8.46
CA PRO A 15 -16.46 22.03 -7.55
C PRO A 15 -15.45 22.90 -8.32
N GLY A 16 -15.38 24.20 -8.01
CA GLY A 16 -14.28 25.04 -8.43
C GLY A 16 -12.99 24.65 -7.70
N ILE A 17 -11.84 25.09 -8.20
CA ILE A 17 -10.49 24.68 -7.72
C ILE A 17 -10.36 24.77 -6.21
N ALA A 18 -10.82 25.85 -5.56
CA ALA A 18 -10.72 26.01 -4.11
C ALA A 18 -11.52 24.94 -3.33
N VAL A 19 -12.73 24.59 -3.84
CA VAL A 19 -13.58 23.55 -3.23
C VAL A 19 -12.95 22.16 -3.49
N ALA A 20 -12.39 21.93 -4.67
CA ALA A 20 -11.69 20.69 -4.98
C ALA A 20 -10.50 20.47 -4.03
N VAL A 21 -9.65 21.47 -3.80
CA VAL A 21 -8.55 21.36 -2.82
C VAL A 21 -9.08 21.05 -1.42
N LEU A 22 -10.18 21.68 -1.00
CA LEU A 22 -10.80 21.39 0.29
C LEU A 22 -11.31 19.93 0.36
N LEU A 23 -11.98 19.45 -0.70
CA LEU A 23 -12.48 18.07 -0.77
C LEU A 23 -11.33 17.05 -0.78
N ALA A 24 -10.21 17.33 -1.45
CA ALA A 24 -9.01 16.47 -1.40
C ALA A 24 -8.44 16.37 0.02
N VAL A 25 -8.41 17.47 0.78
CA VAL A 25 -8.02 17.46 2.20
C VAL A 25 -9.01 16.63 3.03
N VAL A 26 -10.32 16.79 2.79
CA VAL A 26 -11.36 16.03 3.49
C VAL A 26 -11.27 14.54 3.13
N LEU A 27 -11.01 14.20 1.87
CA LEU A 27 -10.79 12.83 1.41
C LEU A 27 -9.61 12.19 2.15
N THR A 28 -8.45 12.86 2.17
CA THR A 28 -7.26 12.39 2.87
C THR A 28 -7.53 12.18 4.37
N ALA A 29 -8.18 13.15 5.03
CA ALA A 29 -8.55 13.03 6.44
C ALA A 29 -9.54 11.88 6.68
N THR A 30 -10.42 11.60 5.71
CA THR A 30 -11.40 10.50 5.82
C THR A 30 -10.72 9.14 5.67
N VAL A 31 -9.73 9.02 4.77
CA VAL A 31 -8.90 7.82 4.64
C VAL A 31 -8.16 7.55 5.96
N LEU A 32 -7.48 8.55 6.52
CA LEU A 32 -6.81 8.43 7.82
C LEU A 32 -7.77 8.00 8.95
N THR A 33 -8.99 8.54 8.94
CA THR A 33 -10.03 8.18 9.92
C THR A 33 -10.53 6.74 9.72
N ALA A 34 -10.68 6.29 8.48
CA ALA A 34 -11.08 4.91 8.17
C ALA A 34 -10.02 3.91 8.68
N VAL A 35 -8.73 4.19 8.40
CA VAL A 35 -7.62 3.37 8.89
C VAL A 35 -7.57 3.35 10.41
N HIS A 36 -7.73 4.49 11.08
CA HIS A 36 -7.78 4.54 12.55
C HIS A 36 -8.91 3.67 13.11
N HIS A 37 -10.11 3.69 12.55
CA HIS A 37 -11.19 2.81 13.01
C HIS A 37 -10.91 1.34 12.72
N ALA A 38 -10.26 1.02 11.60
CA ALA A 38 -9.80 -0.33 11.31
C ALA A 38 -8.74 -0.81 12.31
N GLU A 39 -7.81 0.06 12.74
CA GLU A 39 -6.82 -0.22 13.79
C GLU A 39 -7.48 -0.51 15.14
N VAL A 40 -8.50 0.25 15.54
CA VAL A 40 -9.25 -0.01 16.77
C VAL A 40 -9.91 -1.39 16.76
N ILE A 41 -10.48 -1.79 15.61
CA ILE A 41 -11.09 -3.12 15.46
C ILE A 41 -10.00 -4.21 15.47
N ALA A 42 -8.91 -3.98 14.75
CA ALA A 42 -7.76 -4.87 14.68
C ALA A 42 -7.16 -5.14 16.07
N HIS A 43 -7.01 -4.08 16.87
CA HIS A 43 -6.52 -4.18 18.25
C HIS A 43 -7.47 -5.00 19.16
N LYS A 44 -8.79 -4.87 18.99
CA LYS A 44 -9.77 -5.67 19.73
C LYS A 44 -9.74 -7.15 19.38
N VAL A 45 -9.57 -7.45 18.10
CA VAL A 45 -9.57 -8.83 17.58
C VAL A 45 -8.23 -9.50 17.89
N GLY A 46 -7.14 -8.71 17.91
CA GLY A 46 -5.79 -9.20 18.18
C GLY A 46 -5.16 -9.93 17.01
N GLU A 47 -3.86 -10.22 17.13
CA GLU A 47 -3.11 -10.97 16.12
C GLU A 47 -3.46 -12.48 16.18
N PRO A 48 -3.59 -13.14 15.01
CA PRO A 48 -3.20 -12.69 13.66
C PRO A 48 -4.30 -11.98 12.86
N PHE A 49 -5.51 -11.93 13.37
CA PHE A 49 -6.67 -11.44 12.59
C PHE A 49 -6.72 -9.91 12.52
N GLY A 50 -6.06 -9.20 13.43
CA GLY A 50 -6.01 -7.74 13.45
C GLY A 50 -5.35 -7.18 12.19
N SER A 51 -4.19 -7.69 11.81
CA SER A 51 -3.49 -7.29 10.59
C SER A 51 -4.29 -7.60 9.32
N LEU A 52 -5.04 -8.70 9.31
CA LEU A 52 -5.93 -9.05 8.19
C LEU A 52 -7.10 -8.05 8.06
N ILE A 53 -7.71 -7.64 9.18
CA ILE A 53 -8.79 -6.65 9.17
C ILE A 53 -8.30 -5.32 8.58
N LEU A 54 -7.13 -4.86 9.00
CA LEU A 54 -6.54 -3.63 8.49
C LEU A 54 -6.26 -3.74 6.98
N ALA A 55 -5.63 -4.82 6.53
CA ALA A 55 -5.36 -5.06 5.12
C ALA A 55 -6.65 -5.09 4.28
N VAL A 56 -7.70 -5.77 4.75
CA VAL A 56 -9.00 -5.81 4.07
C VAL A 56 -9.64 -4.43 4.02
N ALA A 57 -9.61 -3.65 5.11
CA ALA A 57 -10.17 -2.30 5.12
C ALA A 57 -9.47 -1.37 4.11
N VAL A 58 -8.14 -1.39 4.06
CA VAL A 58 -7.34 -0.62 3.10
C VAL A 58 -7.62 -1.07 1.66
N THR A 59 -7.72 -2.39 1.44
CA THR A 59 -8.07 -2.93 0.11
C THR A 59 -9.48 -2.53 -0.33
N ILE A 60 -10.46 -2.48 0.58
CA ILE A 60 -11.81 -2.00 0.24
C ILE A 60 -11.76 -0.55 -0.22
N ILE A 61 -10.95 0.30 0.43
CA ILE A 61 -10.73 1.68 -0.01
C ILE A 61 -10.12 1.69 -1.41
N GLU A 62 -9.03 0.96 -1.63
CA GLU A 62 -8.30 0.91 -2.90
C GLU A 62 -9.20 0.42 -4.05
N VAL A 63 -9.83 -0.74 -3.88
CA VAL A 63 -10.74 -1.31 -4.88
C VAL A 63 -11.95 -0.41 -5.11
N GLY A 64 -12.52 0.15 -4.04
CA GLY A 64 -13.64 1.08 -4.14
C GLY A 64 -13.30 2.33 -4.97
N LEU A 65 -12.09 2.88 -4.80
CA LEU A 65 -11.58 3.98 -5.61
C LEU A 65 -11.39 3.55 -7.07
N ILE A 66 -10.68 2.44 -7.31
CA ILE A 66 -10.43 1.93 -8.66
C ILE A 66 -11.76 1.66 -9.39
N VAL A 67 -12.68 0.93 -8.77
CA VAL A 67 -13.99 0.58 -9.38
C VAL A 67 -14.81 1.83 -9.67
N THR A 68 -14.84 2.78 -8.74
CA THR A 68 -15.62 4.03 -8.90
C THR A 68 -15.09 4.89 -10.02
N LEU A 69 -13.77 5.02 -10.14
CA LEU A 69 -13.11 5.75 -11.22
C LEU A 69 -13.22 5.01 -12.55
N SER A 70 -13.08 3.68 -12.55
CA SER A 70 -13.23 2.86 -13.75
C SER A 70 -14.66 2.81 -14.29
N ALA A 71 -15.66 3.09 -13.46
CA ALA A 71 -17.06 3.14 -13.90
C ALA A 71 -17.40 4.36 -14.77
N SER A 72 -16.52 5.36 -14.88
CA SER A 72 -16.68 6.49 -15.81
C SER A 72 -16.61 6.06 -17.27
N GLY A 73 -15.99 4.93 -17.58
CA GLY A 73 -15.90 4.36 -18.94
C GLY A 73 -14.86 5.04 -19.84
N ASP A 74 -14.03 5.92 -19.30
CA ASP A 74 -12.95 6.57 -20.02
C ASP A 74 -11.83 5.56 -20.33
N GLU A 75 -11.07 5.79 -21.42
CA GLU A 75 -9.95 4.91 -21.81
C GLU A 75 -8.92 4.73 -20.67
N HIS A 76 -8.76 5.74 -19.84
CA HIS A 76 -7.84 5.77 -18.71
C HIS A 76 -8.29 4.88 -17.54
N ALA A 77 -9.58 4.64 -17.41
CA ALA A 77 -10.14 3.73 -16.43
C ALA A 77 -9.59 2.30 -16.56
N ALA A 78 -9.23 1.90 -17.78
CA ALA A 78 -8.70 0.57 -18.06
C ALA A 78 -7.32 0.31 -17.42
N THR A 79 -6.49 1.34 -17.24
CA THR A 79 -5.11 1.23 -16.72
C THR A 79 -4.99 1.60 -15.23
N LEU A 80 -6.02 2.19 -14.65
CA LEU A 80 -5.97 2.76 -13.30
C LEU A 80 -5.59 1.71 -12.23
N ALA A 81 -6.12 0.49 -12.33
CA ALA A 81 -5.77 -0.60 -11.41
C ALA A 81 -4.28 -0.95 -11.50
N ARG A 82 -3.75 -1.06 -12.72
CA ARG A 82 -2.33 -1.29 -12.96
C ARG A 82 -1.47 -0.18 -12.35
N ASP A 83 -1.82 1.07 -12.66
CA ASP A 83 -1.02 2.23 -12.26
C ASP A 83 -1.04 2.43 -10.73
N THR A 84 -2.18 2.18 -10.08
CA THR A 84 -2.31 2.24 -8.62
C THR A 84 -1.51 1.13 -7.95
N VAL A 85 -1.64 -0.11 -8.39
CA VAL A 85 -0.95 -1.27 -7.81
C VAL A 85 0.57 -1.18 -8.05
N PHE A 86 1.01 -0.77 -9.24
CA PHE A 86 2.43 -0.52 -9.52
C PHE A 86 2.98 0.61 -8.65
N SER A 87 2.23 1.70 -8.51
CA SER A 87 2.61 2.81 -7.64
C SER A 87 2.72 2.37 -6.18
N ALA A 88 1.77 1.57 -5.69
CA ALA A 88 1.82 1.01 -4.34
C ALA A 88 3.08 0.16 -4.13
N PHE A 89 3.44 -0.70 -5.09
CA PHE A 89 4.69 -1.45 -5.06
C PHE A 89 5.91 -0.52 -4.97
N MET A 90 6.01 0.49 -5.85
CA MET A 90 7.16 1.39 -5.89
C MET A 90 7.26 2.26 -4.63
N ILE A 91 6.14 2.83 -4.17
CA ILE A 91 6.09 3.65 -2.96
C ILE A 91 6.56 2.85 -1.75
N THR A 92 6.07 1.61 -1.59
CA THR A 92 6.42 0.79 -0.43
C THR A 92 7.83 0.26 -0.48
N THR A 93 8.25 -0.34 -1.60
CA THR A 93 9.56 -1.02 -1.70
C THR A 93 10.73 -0.05 -1.83
N THR A 94 10.51 1.12 -2.42
CA THR A 94 11.60 2.09 -2.66
C THR A 94 11.45 3.34 -1.81
N GLY A 95 10.24 3.88 -1.64
CA GLY A 95 9.98 5.06 -0.85
C GLY A 95 9.99 4.76 0.65
N VAL A 96 9.02 3.96 1.12
CA VAL A 96 8.83 3.70 2.57
C VAL A 96 10.00 2.92 3.16
N ILE A 97 10.39 1.82 2.53
CA ILE A 97 11.52 0.99 2.98
C ILE A 97 12.83 1.80 2.90
N GLY A 98 13.05 2.53 1.79
CA GLY A 98 14.24 3.37 1.63
C GLY A 98 14.35 4.44 2.70
N LEU A 99 13.26 5.16 2.96
CA LEU A 99 13.20 6.21 3.99
C LEU A 99 13.39 5.63 5.40
N SER A 100 12.78 4.50 5.69
CA SER A 100 12.91 3.81 6.98
C SER A 100 14.34 3.34 7.24
N ILE A 101 14.99 2.73 6.25
CA ILE A 101 16.39 2.33 6.34
C ILE A 101 17.28 3.56 6.52
N LEU A 102 17.06 4.62 5.73
CA LEU A 102 17.86 5.84 5.80
C LEU A 102 17.78 6.49 7.18
N ILE A 103 16.55 6.72 7.69
CA ILE A 103 16.32 7.34 9.00
C ILE A 103 16.90 6.46 10.12
N GLY A 104 16.64 5.15 10.08
CA GLY A 104 17.18 4.21 11.05
C GLY A 104 18.71 4.19 11.04
N ALA A 105 19.33 4.16 9.84
CA ALA A 105 20.78 4.13 9.71
C ALA A 105 21.45 5.45 10.11
N ILE A 106 20.84 6.60 9.85
CA ILE A 106 21.34 7.90 10.34
C ILE A 106 21.36 7.93 11.87
N LYS A 107 20.31 7.38 12.50
CA LYS A 107 20.17 7.45 13.97
C LYS A 107 20.99 6.36 14.70
N PHE A 108 21.05 5.15 14.12
CA PHE A 108 21.60 3.96 14.79
C PHE A 108 22.81 3.35 14.07
N GLY A 109 23.28 3.91 12.98
CA GLY A 109 24.40 3.44 12.17
C GLY A 109 24.01 2.33 11.21
N THR A 110 23.98 1.08 11.66
CA THR A 110 23.55 -0.07 10.86
C THR A 110 22.27 -0.64 11.44
N VAL A 111 21.22 -0.70 10.64
CA VAL A 111 19.95 -1.29 11.03
C VAL A 111 19.95 -2.80 10.74
N ARG A 112 19.32 -3.59 11.60
CA ARG A 112 19.25 -5.05 11.47
C ARG A 112 17.81 -5.52 11.38
N PHE A 113 17.60 -6.55 10.59
CA PHE A 113 16.30 -7.20 10.40
C PHE A 113 16.48 -8.68 10.06
N ASN A 114 15.40 -9.45 10.12
CA ASN A 114 15.42 -10.86 9.80
C ASN A 114 15.37 -11.06 8.27
N SER A 115 16.45 -11.58 7.69
CA SER A 115 16.54 -11.81 6.24
C SER A 115 15.60 -12.91 5.76
N GLU A 116 15.27 -13.91 6.59
CA GLU A 116 14.38 -15.01 6.21
C GLU A 116 12.93 -14.51 6.06
N GLY A 117 12.43 -13.78 7.06
CA GLY A 117 11.08 -13.20 7.02
C GLY A 117 10.92 -12.15 5.92
N SER A 118 11.82 -11.18 5.88
CA SER A 118 11.79 -10.11 4.86
C SER A 118 12.07 -10.65 3.46
N GLY A 119 12.94 -11.68 3.33
CA GLY A 119 13.24 -12.34 2.06
C GLY A 119 12.05 -13.13 1.52
N GLY A 120 11.37 -13.90 2.39
CA GLY A 120 10.14 -14.60 2.02
C GLY A 120 9.01 -13.64 1.59
N ALA A 121 8.84 -12.55 2.34
CA ALA A 121 7.89 -11.50 1.97
C ALA A 121 8.21 -10.86 0.61
N LEU A 122 9.47 -10.50 0.39
CA LEU A 122 9.91 -9.91 -0.88
C LEU A 122 9.78 -10.88 -2.06
N ALA A 123 10.11 -12.17 -1.87
CA ALA A 123 9.95 -13.18 -2.91
C ALA A 123 8.47 -13.33 -3.32
N THR A 124 7.57 -13.38 -2.34
CA THR A 124 6.12 -13.44 -2.58
C THR A 124 5.63 -12.19 -3.32
N LEU A 125 6.00 -11.01 -2.82
CA LEU A 125 5.63 -9.73 -3.43
C LEU A 125 6.15 -9.61 -4.87
N SER A 126 7.41 -10.00 -5.11
CA SER A 126 8.02 -9.97 -6.45
C SER A 126 7.31 -10.92 -7.41
N THR A 127 6.95 -12.12 -6.93
CA THR A 127 6.18 -13.09 -7.73
C THR A 127 4.81 -12.52 -8.10
N LEU A 128 4.09 -11.93 -7.15
CA LEU A 128 2.81 -11.29 -7.39
C LEU A 128 2.93 -10.15 -8.41
N ALA A 129 3.91 -9.26 -8.21
CA ALA A 129 4.11 -8.11 -9.09
C ALA A 129 4.44 -8.53 -10.52
N VAL A 130 5.36 -9.46 -10.71
CA VAL A 130 5.74 -9.94 -12.04
C VAL A 130 4.59 -10.71 -12.69
N LEU A 131 3.95 -11.64 -11.96
CA LEU A 131 2.86 -12.43 -12.49
C LEU A 131 1.66 -11.56 -12.93
N CYS A 132 1.30 -10.55 -12.13
CA CYS A 132 0.10 -9.77 -12.39
C CYS A 132 0.34 -8.55 -13.31
N LEU A 133 1.55 -7.99 -13.30
CA LEU A 133 1.83 -6.71 -13.96
C LEU A 133 2.81 -6.81 -15.14
N VAL A 134 3.64 -7.86 -15.21
CA VAL A 134 4.61 -8.02 -16.31
C VAL A 134 4.15 -9.09 -17.29
N VAL A 135 3.73 -10.25 -16.80
CA VAL A 135 3.31 -11.36 -17.67
C VAL A 135 2.23 -10.98 -18.68
N PRO A 136 1.25 -10.08 -18.40
CA PRO A 136 0.25 -9.68 -19.41
C PRO A 136 0.84 -9.13 -20.70
N ASP A 137 2.04 -8.54 -20.67
CA ASP A 137 2.70 -7.97 -21.85
C ASP A 137 3.31 -9.05 -22.78
N PHE A 138 3.47 -10.26 -22.26
CA PHE A 138 4.13 -11.38 -22.94
C PHE A 138 3.18 -12.53 -23.27
N THR A 139 1.85 -12.32 -23.16
CA THR A 139 0.85 -13.31 -23.55
C THR A 139 0.46 -13.16 -25.04
N GLU A 140 -0.16 -14.18 -25.62
CA GLU A 140 -0.68 -14.12 -26.99
C GLU A 140 -1.92 -13.23 -27.13
N THR A 141 -2.51 -12.78 -26.02
CA THR A 141 -3.66 -11.88 -26.01
C THR A 141 -3.25 -10.52 -26.57
N SER A 142 -4.02 -9.96 -27.49
CA SER A 142 -3.71 -8.67 -28.10
C SER A 142 -3.71 -7.54 -27.05
N GLY A 143 -2.59 -6.83 -26.92
CA GLY A 143 -2.35 -5.75 -25.97
C GLY A 143 -1.87 -6.25 -24.61
N PRO A 144 -1.54 -5.34 -23.65
CA PRO A 144 -0.99 -5.69 -22.35
C PRO A 144 -2.08 -6.19 -21.38
N ARG A 145 -2.70 -7.31 -21.72
CA ARG A 145 -3.91 -7.82 -21.06
C ARG A 145 -3.86 -9.33 -20.90
N PHE A 146 -4.64 -9.81 -19.96
CA PHE A 146 -4.95 -11.23 -19.83
C PHE A 146 -6.24 -11.61 -20.56
N SER A 147 -6.28 -12.82 -21.11
CA SER A 147 -7.53 -13.48 -21.46
C SER A 147 -8.35 -13.75 -20.18
N PRO A 148 -9.66 -13.97 -20.25
CA PRO A 148 -10.48 -14.27 -19.07
C PRO A 148 -9.95 -15.46 -18.24
N THR A 149 -9.43 -16.50 -18.89
CA THR A 149 -8.84 -17.66 -18.21
C THR A 149 -7.54 -17.30 -17.50
N GLN A 150 -6.66 -16.52 -18.16
CA GLN A 150 -5.41 -16.06 -17.57
C GLN A 150 -5.66 -15.11 -16.40
N LEU A 151 -6.63 -14.19 -16.54
CA LEU A 151 -7.02 -13.28 -15.46
C LEU A 151 -7.56 -14.04 -14.24
N THR A 152 -8.40 -15.08 -14.48
CA THR A 152 -8.89 -15.95 -13.40
C THR A 152 -7.74 -16.66 -12.71
N PHE A 153 -6.77 -17.20 -13.47
CA PHE A 153 -5.58 -17.82 -12.89
C PHE A 153 -4.77 -16.83 -12.06
N ALA A 154 -4.47 -15.63 -12.59
CA ALA A 154 -3.74 -14.59 -11.88
C ALA A 154 -4.45 -14.17 -10.59
N ALA A 155 -5.77 -14.00 -10.63
CA ALA A 155 -6.59 -13.67 -9.47
C ALA A 155 -6.55 -14.76 -8.38
N VAL A 156 -6.72 -16.02 -8.77
CA VAL A 156 -6.66 -17.15 -7.82
C VAL A 156 -5.26 -17.35 -7.27
N ALA A 157 -4.23 -17.27 -8.11
CA ALA A 157 -2.84 -17.42 -7.69
C ALA A 157 -2.39 -16.29 -6.74
N SER A 158 -2.79 -15.04 -7.03
CA SER A 158 -2.45 -13.91 -6.16
C SER A 158 -3.13 -14.01 -4.80
N LEU A 159 -4.41 -14.37 -4.76
CA LEU A 159 -5.13 -14.60 -3.51
C LEU A 159 -4.51 -15.76 -2.70
N ALA A 160 -4.18 -16.86 -3.36
CA ALA A 160 -3.57 -18.02 -2.72
C ALA A 160 -2.20 -17.69 -2.12
N LEU A 161 -1.34 -16.95 -2.86
CA LEU A 161 -0.05 -16.51 -2.36
C LEU A 161 -0.19 -15.52 -1.19
N TYR A 162 -1.14 -14.59 -1.25
CA TYR A 162 -1.42 -13.69 -0.15
C TYR A 162 -1.86 -14.44 1.11
N VAL A 163 -2.81 -15.37 0.99
CA VAL A 163 -3.27 -16.21 2.12
C VAL A 163 -2.11 -17.03 2.69
N LEU A 164 -1.30 -17.65 1.83
CA LEU A 164 -0.12 -18.41 2.26
C LEU A 164 0.86 -17.52 3.01
N PHE A 165 1.10 -16.31 2.53
CA PHE A 165 1.95 -15.34 3.22
C PHE A 165 1.39 -14.96 4.59
N VAL A 166 0.09 -14.64 4.70
CA VAL A 166 -0.56 -14.32 5.98
C VAL A 166 -0.42 -15.47 6.97
N ILE A 167 -0.67 -16.71 6.55
CA ILE A 167 -0.49 -17.91 7.40
C ILE A 167 0.98 -18.05 7.84
N THR A 168 1.92 -17.82 6.95
CA THR A 168 3.35 -17.91 7.23
C THR A 168 3.78 -16.84 8.23
N GLN A 169 3.36 -15.59 8.02
CA GLN A 169 3.72 -14.46 8.88
C GLN A 169 3.10 -14.55 10.28
N THR A 170 1.86 -15.05 10.36
CA THR A 170 1.09 -14.98 11.62
C THR A 170 1.13 -16.28 12.43
N ILE A 171 1.24 -17.44 11.77
CA ILE A 171 1.12 -18.75 12.41
C ILE A 171 2.41 -19.56 12.28
N SER A 172 2.79 -19.95 11.05
CA SER A 172 3.81 -20.97 10.84
C SER A 172 5.23 -20.51 11.17
N HIS A 173 5.59 -19.27 10.75
CA HIS A 173 6.93 -18.72 10.91
C HIS A 173 6.94 -17.33 11.52
N ARG A 174 6.00 -17.07 12.44
CA ARG A 174 5.85 -15.78 13.12
C ARG A 174 7.17 -15.21 13.64
N LYS A 175 8.08 -16.07 14.15
CA LYS A 175 9.37 -15.66 14.69
C LYS A 175 10.27 -14.91 13.70
N PHE A 176 10.12 -15.17 12.39
CA PHE A 176 10.91 -14.50 11.35
C PHE A 176 10.47 -13.05 11.13
N PHE A 177 9.29 -12.69 11.60
CA PHE A 177 8.70 -11.36 11.44
C PHE A 177 8.73 -10.52 12.72
N LEU A 178 9.25 -11.09 13.84
CA LEU A 178 9.44 -10.35 15.08
C LEU A 178 10.69 -9.45 14.99
N PRO A 179 10.72 -8.33 15.75
CA PRO A 179 11.89 -7.49 15.84
C PRO A 179 13.13 -8.27 16.28
N VAL A 180 14.27 -7.98 15.65
CA VAL A 180 15.55 -8.61 16.02
C VAL A 180 16.07 -7.94 17.30
N PRO A 181 16.39 -8.69 18.36
CA PRO A 181 16.94 -8.12 19.57
C PRO A 181 18.25 -7.38 19.27
N VAL A 182 18.36 -6.13 19.71
CA VAL A 182 19.62 -5.38 19.66
C VAL A 182 20.47 -5.88 20.83
N THR A 183 21.47 -6.72 20.54
CA THR A 183 22.50 -7.07 21.53
C THR A 183 23.32 -5.81 21.80
N ALA A 184 23.02 -5.11 22.90
CA ALA A 184 23.90 -4.09 23.43
C ALA A 184 25.27 -4.73 23.79
N PRO A 185 26.41 -4.05 23.53
CA PRO A 185 27.70 -4.50 24.07
C PRO A 185 27.60 -4.67 25.57
N ALA A 186 28.21 -5.74 26.12
CA ALA A 186 28.08 -6.16 27.52
C ALA A 186 28.54 -5.12 28.60
N ASP A 187 28.99 -3.95 28.17
CA ASP A 187 29.52 -2.91 29.08
C ASP A 187 28.50 -1.84 29.51
N THR A 188 27.23 -1.95 29.10
CA THR A 188 26.17 -1.04 29.58
C THR A 188 25.08 -1.82 30.35
N LEU A 189 25.48 -2.62 31.33
CA LEU A 189 24.61 -3.12 32.39
C LEU A 189 24.34 -1.97 33.40
N ARG A 190 23.77 -0.87 32.95
CA ARG A 190 22.95 0.01 33.77
C ARG A 190 21.55 -0.07 33.21
N SER A 191 20.73 -0.81 33.95
CA SER A 191 19.29 -0.86 33.88
C SER A 191 18.71 0.53 33.60
N THR A 192 18.50 0.85 32.32
CA THR A 192 17.33 1.62 31.98
C THR A 192 16.17 0.65 32.13
N PRO A 193 15.09 1.02 32.81
CA PRO A 193 13.86 0.22 32.75
C PRO A 193 13.59 0.01 31.27
N ASP A 194 13.34 -1.24 30.94
CA ASP A 194 12.71 -1.64 29.70
C ASP A 194 11.44 -0.77 29.60
N ASP A 195 11.56 0.35 28.83
CA ASP A 195 10.39 1.09 28.39
C ASP A 195 9.69 0.18 27.39
N GLY A 196 9.16 -0.91 27.93
CA GLY A 196 8.12 -1.75 27.37
C GLY A 196 6.82 -0.92 27.28
N ASP A 197 6.90 0.20 26.57
CA ASP A 197 5.77 0.81 25.92
C ASP A 197 5.40 0.03 24.63
N ASP A 198 5.38 -1.29 24.68
CA ASP A 198 4.22 -2.00 24.17
C ASP A 198 3.09 -1.51 25.07
N GLU A 199 2.40 -0.47 24.63
CA GLU A 199 1.14 -0.07 25.19
C GLU A 199 0.29 -1.35 25.34
N HIS A 200 0.29 -1.92 26.54
CA HIS A 200 -0.81 -2.68 27.05
C HIS A 200 -1.96 -1.69 27.28
N SER A 201 -2.31 -0.95 26.21
CA SER A 201 -3.58 -0.25 26.18
C SER A 201 -4.62 -1.34 26.27
N GLU A 202 -5.39 -1.33 27.34
CA GLU A 202 -6.50 -2.27 27.53
C GLU A 202 -7.26 -2.41 26.22
N PRO A 203 -7.57 -3.65 25.78
CA PRO A 203 -8.26 -3.87 24.53
C PRO A 203 -9.55 -3.05 24.52
N PRO A 204 -9.86 -2.35 23.41
CA PRO A 204 -11.01 -1.48 23.32
C PRO A 204 -12.28 -2.17 23.81
N THR A 205 -13.15 -1.43 24.50
CA THR A 205 -14.45 -1.98 24.96
C THR A 205 -15.28 -2.43 23.77
N THR A 206 -16.13 -3.42 23.97
CA THR A 206 -17.02 -3.91 22.89
C THR A 206 -17.87 -2.78 22.30
N GLY A 207 -18.30 -1.82 23.14
CA GLY A 207 -19.03 -0.64 22.67
C GLY A 207 -18.19 0.24 21.75
N ALA A 208 -16.93 0.53 22.11
CA ALA A 208 -16.00 1.29 21.29
C ALA A 208 -15.73 0.58 19.95
N THR A 209 -15.60 -0.74 19.95
CA THR A 209 -15.37 -1.55 18.75
C THR A 209 -16.58 -1.49 17.80
N ILE A 210 -17.81 -1.61 18.32
CA ILE A 210 -19.03 -1.50 17.50
C ILE A 210 -19.16 -0.10 16.91
N VAL A 211 -18.91 0.94 17.70
CA VAL A 211 -18.90 2.33 17.20
C VAL A 211 -17.84 2.50 16.11
N SER A 212 -16.62 1.97 16.30
CA SER A 212 -15.57 2.02 15.29
C SER A 212 -15.94 1.24 14.02
N LEU A 213 -16.63 0.11 14.13
CA LEU A 213 -17.10 -0.64 12.97
C LEU A 213 -18.12 0.16 12.16
N VAL A 214 -19.09 0.79 12.80
CA VAL A 214 -20.07 1.64 12.13
C VAL A 214 -19.40 2.85 11.48
N LEU A 215 -18.49 3.50 12.20
CA LEU A 215 -17.75 4.66 11.67
C LEU A 215 -16.80 4.27 10.54
N LEU A 216 -16.20 3.07 10.58
CA LEU A 216 -15.42 2.53 9.48
C LEU A 216 -16.27 2.38 8.22
N VAL A 217 -17.45 1.74 8.32
CA VAL A 217 -18.35 1.59 7.16
C VAL A 217 -18.77 2.96 6.61
N VAL A 218 -19.12 3.90 7.48
CA VAL A 218 -19.46 5.27 7.04
C VAL A 218 -18.27 5.96 6.38
N ALA A 219 -17.07 5.79 6.91
CA ALA A 219 -15.85 6.37 6.33
C ALA A 219 -15.52 5.73 4.97
N LEU A 220 -15.64 4.41 4.83
CA LEU A 220 -15.44 3.71 3.55
C LEU A 220 -16.39 4.24 2.46
N VAL A 221 -17.69 4.36 2.77
CA VAL A 221 -18.67 4.93 1.83
C VAL A 221 -18.33 6.39 1.51
N ALA A 222 -17.93 7.18 2.51
CA ALA A 222 -17.55 8.57 2.31
C ALA A 222 -16.29 8.72 1.44
N VAL A 223 -15.27 7.87 1.63
CA VAL A 223 -14.05 7.86 0.81
C VAL A 223 -14.39 7.60 -0.65
N VAL A 224 -15.14 6.53 -0.94
CA VAL A 224 -15.52 6.17 -2.31
C VAL A 224 -16.37 7.27 -2.96
N GLY A 225 -17.32 7.84 -2.21
CA GLY A 225 -18.16 8.92 -2.71
C GLY A 225 -17.41 10.24 -2.95
N LEU A 226 -16.51 10.62 -2.03
CA LEU A 226 -15.65 11.82 -2.20
C LEU A 226 -14.67 11.64 -3.36
N ALA A 227 -14.09 10.47 -3.52
CA ALA A 227 -13.22 10.19 -4.66
C ALA A 227 -13.94 10.32 -6.00
N LYS A 228 -15.17 9.79 -6.10
CA LYS A 228 -16.00 9.98 -7.30
C LYS A 228 -16.28 11.46 -7.59
N LEU A 229 -16.49 12.24 -6.54
CA LEU A 229 -16.74 13.68 -6.67
C LEU A 229 -15.47 14.43 -7.09
N GLU A 230 -14.29 13.98 -6.64
CA GLU A 230 -12.98 14.56 -6.93
C GLU A 230 -12.37 14.13 -8.26
N SER A 231 -12.77 12.97 -8.82
CA SER A 231 -12.22 12.42 -10.05
C SER A 231 -12.10 13.46 -11.18
N PRO A 232 -13.16 14.21 -11.53
CA PRO A 232 -13.07 15.21 -12.61
C PRO A 232 -12.10 16.36 -12.29
N SER A 233 -11.94 16.69 -10.99
CA SER A 233 -11.02 17.75 -10.56
C SER A 233 -9.56 17.28 -10.62
N ILE A 234 -9.30 16.04 -10.22
CA ILE A 234 -7.96 15.43 -10.26
C ILE A 234 -7.54 15.27 -11.74
N GLU A 235 -8.38 14.68 -12.56
CA GLU A 235 -8.13 14.50 -13.99
C GLU A 235 -7.95 15.85 -14.70
N GLY A 236 -8.84 16.80 -14.48
CA GLY A 236 -8.73 18.15 -15.02
C GLY A 236 -7.47 18.88 -14.57
N GLY A 237 -7.04 18.70 -13.33
CA GLY A 237 -5.79 19.22 -12.79
C GLY A 237 -4.56 18.61 -13.46
N VAL A 238 -4.54 17.29 -13.63
CA VAL A 238 -3.46 16.54 -14.29
C VAL A 238 -3.32 17.01 -15.74
N VAL A 239 -4.43 17.08 -16.48
CA VAL A 239 -4.46 17.57 -17.87
C VAL A 239 -4.03 19.03 -17.97
N ALA A 240 -4.52 19.91 -17.08
CA ALA A 240 -4.17 21.34 -17.08
C ALA A 240 -2.68 21.59 -16.81
N LEU A 241 -2.03 20.70 -16.05
CA LEU A 241 -0.59 20.72 -15.78
C LEU A 241 0.24 20.03 -16.87
N GLY A 242 -0.41 19.44 -17.89
CA GLY A 242 0.27 18.67 -18.94
C GLY A 242 0.92 17.38 -18.42
N LEU A 243 0.44 16.84 -17.32
CA LEU A 243 0.97 15.62 -16.71
C LEU A 243 0.33 14.37 -17.32
N PRO A 244 1.07 13.25 -17.39
CA PRO A 244 0.51 11.97 -17.79
C PRO A 244 -0.56 11.48 -16.81
N GLU A 245 -1.55 10.79 -17.31
CA GLU A 245 -2.68 10.30 -16.51
C GLU A 245 -2.30 9.21 -15.51
N SER A 246 -1.20 8.49 -15.73
CA SER A 246 -0.62 7.56 -14.76
C SER A 246 -0.31 8.21 -13.40
N VAL A 247 -0.13 9.54 -13.36
CA VAL A 247 0.04 10.34 -12.14
C VAL A 247 -1.17 10.23 -11.22
N VAL A 248 -2.38 10.03 -11.76
CA VAL A 248 -3.60 9.81 -10.95
C VAL A 248 -3.44 8.56 -10.08
N GLY A 249 -2.95 7.46 -10.65
CA GLY A 249 -2.66 6.23 -9.89
C GLY A 249 -1.61 6.44 -8.79
N VAL A 250 -0.58 7.25 -9.06
CA VAL A 250 0.44 7.62 -8.05
C VAL A 250 -0.17 8.39 -6.89
N ILE A 251 -1.01 9.39 -7.19
CA ILE A 251 -1.69 10.22 -6.16
C ILE A 251 -2.59 9.33 -5.29
N ILE A 252 -3.39 8.47 -5.91
CA ILE A 252 -4.27 7.54 -5.20
C ILE A 252 -3.46 6.64 -4.27
N ALA A 253 -2.40 6.01 -4.79
CA ALA A 253 -1.55 5.12 -4.01
C ALA A 253 -0.87 5.87 -2.84
N LEU A 254 -0.39 7.10 -3.05
CA LEU A 254 0.20 7.92 -1.98
C LEU A 254 -0.80 8.21 -0.86
N VAL A 255 -2.04 8.57 -1.20
CA VAL A 255 -3.08 8.87 -0.20
C VAL A 255 -3.45 7.63 0.60
N ILE A 256 -3.61 6.48 -0.08
CA ILE A 256 -3.97 5.22 0.57
C ILE A 256 -2.85 4.72 1.50
N LEU A 257 -1.59 4.81 1.05
CA LEU A 257 -0.42 4.29 1.78
C LEU A 257 0.14 5.27 2.82
N LEU A 258 -0.45 6.48 2.94
CA LEU A 258 0.04 7.50 3.87
C LEU A 258 0.06 7.02 5.34
N PRO A 259 -0.98 6.37 5.88
CA PRO A 259 -0.98 5.89 7.26
C PRO A 259 0.13 4.89 7.54
N GLU A 260 0.27 3.88 6.66
CA GLU A 260 1.29 2.83 6.76
C GLU A 260 2.70 3.41 6.61
N SER A 261 2.87 4.38 5.72
CA SER A 261 4.14 5.07 5.53
C SER A 261 4.58 5.82 6.80
N ILE A 262 3.65 6.54 7.43
CA ILE A 262 3.90 7.24 8.70
C ILE A 262 4.25 6.24 9.80
N SER A 263 3.50 5.16 9.92
CA SER A 263 3.69 4.11 10.94
C SER A 263 5.04 3.40 10.75
N ALA A 264 5.41 3.07 9.49
CA ALA A 264 6.69 2.46 9.16
C ALA A 264 7.87 3.38 9.52
N VAL A 265 7.77 4.67 9.20
CA VAL A 265 8.82 5.65 9.54
C VAL A 265 8.94 5.83 11.06
N ARG A 266 7.84 5.88 11.80
CA ARG A 266 7.85 5.94 13.27
C ARG A 266 8.50 4.71 13.87
N ALA A 267 8.21 3.51 13.36
CA ALA A 267 8.87 2.28 13.79
C ALA A 267 10.39 2.34 13.53
N ALA A 268 10.82 2.82 12.37
CA ALA A 268 12.24 3.00 12.05
C ALA A 268 12.94 4.00 13.00
N GLN A 269 12.28 5.09 13.39
CA GLN A 269 12.80 6.07 14.35
C GLN A 269 13.00 5.48 15.76
N ARG A 270 12.28 4.40 16.11
CA ARG A 270 12.38 3.64 17.37
C ARG A 270 13.31 2.43 17.27
N ASN A 271 14.07 2.27 16.20
CA ASN A 271 14.91 1.09 15.90
C ASN A 271 14.15 -0.21 15.65
N HIS A 272 12.87 -0.13 15.31
CA HIS A 272 12.03 -1.28 14.97
C HIS A 272 11.95 -1.46 13.45
N ILE A 273 13.11 -1.62 12.80
CA ILE A 273 13.19 -1.75 11.33
C ILE A 273 12.43 -2.97 10.80
N GLN A 274 12.44 -4.08 11.54
CA GLN A 274 11.66 -5.27 11.15
C GLN A 274 10.17 -4.94 11.05
N THR A 275 9.62 -4.21 12.01
CA THR A 275 8.22 -3.76 11.98
C THR A 275 7.97 -2.86 10.78
N SER A 276 8.89 -1.94 10.47
CA SER A 276 8.78 -1.07 9.30
C SER A 276 8.78 -1.85 7.99
N LEU A 277 9.66 -2.84 7.83
CA LEU A 277 9.70 -3.72 6.67
C LEU A 277 8.42 -4.57 6.55
N ASN A 278 7.94 -5.11 7.66
CA ASN A 278 6.70 -5.90 7.68
C ASN A 278 5.49 -5.05 7.23
N LEU A 279 5.39 -3.80 7.71
CA LEU A 279 4.33 -2.87 7.30
C LEU A 279 4.40 -2.57 5.81
N GLY A 280 5.58 -2.20 5.29
CA GLY A 280 5.75 -1.89 3.87
C GLY A 280 5.48 -3.09 2.96
N LEU A 281 6.18 -4.21 3.19
CA LEU A 281 6.03 -5.40 2.35
C LEU A 281 4.64 -6.02 2.48
N GLY A 282 4.06 -6.02 3.70
CA GLY A 282 2.71 -6.53 3.96
C GLY A 282 1.64 -5.72 3.24
N SER A 283 1.74 -4.38 3.29
CA SER A 283 0.80 -3.47 2.61
C SER A 283 0.88 -3.63 1.08
N ALA A 284 2.09 -3.69 0.50
CA ALA A 284 2.26 -3.93 -0.94
C ALA A 284 1.71 -5.30 -1.38
N MET A 285 1.89 -6.35 -0.56
CA MET A 285 1.32 -7.66 -0.84
C MET A 285 -0.20 -7.68 -0.75
N ALA A 286 -0.79 -6.99 0.22
CA ALA A 286 -2.24 -6.84 0.34
C ALA A 286 -2.81 -6.10 -0.88
N SER A 287 -2.16 -5.02 -1.30
CA SER A 287 -2.54 -4.25 -2.48
C SER A 287 -2.57 -5.14 -3.73
N ILE A 288 -1.52 -5.91 -4.04
CA ILE A 288 -1.55 -6.80 -5.21
C ILE A 288 -2.46 -8.01 -4.97
N GLY A 289 -2.27 -8.71 -3.85
CA GLY A 289 -2.88 -10.00 -3.56
C GLY A 289 -4.39 -9.97 -3.37
N LEU A 290 -4.96 -8.83 -2.96
CA LEU A 290 -6.40 -8.65 -2.78
C LEU A 290 -7.01 -7.77 -3.87
N THR A 291 -6.31 -6.73 -4.34
CA THR A 291 -6.86 -5.80 -5.34
C THR A 291 -6.99 -6.48 -6.70
N ILE A 292 -6.01 -7.26 -7.14
CA ILE A 292 -6.09 -7.96 -8.44
C ILE A 292 -7.30 -8.92 -8.50
N PRO A 293 -7.53 -9.82 -7.53
CA PRO A 293 -8.75 -10.64 -7.51
C PRO A 293 -10.04 -9.82 -7.49
N ALA A 294 -10.07 -8.77 -6.67
CA ALA A 294 -11.27 -7.93 -6.53
C ALA A 294 -11.60 -7.17 -7.82
N VAL A 295 -10.60 -6.60 -8.50
CA VAL A 295 -10.78 -5.90 -9.78
C VAL A 295 -11.08 -6.89 -10.89
N ALA A 296 -10.50 -8.10 -10.89
CA ALA A 296 -10.84 -9.16 -11.82
C ALA A 296 -12.33 -9.56 -11.72
N VAL A 297 -12.86 -9.65 -10.50
CA VAL A 297 -14.30 -9.87 -10.28
C VAL A 297 -15.12 -8.66 -10.71
N ALA A 298 -14.70 -7.45 -10.35
CA ALA A 298 -15.42 -6.22 -10.72
C ALA A 298 -15.47 -6.01 -12.24
N SER A 299 -14.43 -6.42 -12.98
CA SER A 299 -14.36 -6.30 -14.45
C SER A 299 -15.46 -7.06 -15.19
N ILE A 300 -16.18 -7.98 -14.53
CA ILE A 300 -17.34 -8.66 -15.10
C ILE A 300 -18.50 -7.68 -15.35
N TRP A 301 -18.61 -6.64 -14.52
CA TRP A 301 -19.70 -5.66 -14.59
C TRP A 301 -19.24 -4.27 -15.05
N LEU A 302 -17.92 -4.00 -15.02
CA LEU A 302 -17.38 -2.72 -15.46
C LEU A 302 -17.29 -2.65 -16.98
N PRO A 303 -17.60 -1.48 -17.57
CA PRO A 303 -17.37 -1.26 -19.00
C PRO A 303 -15.86 -1.18 -19.28
N GLY A 304 -15.44 -1.70 -20.42
CA GLY A 304 -14.05 -1.63 -20.85
C GLY A 304 -13.26 -2.91 -20.58
N GLN A 305 -12.00 -2.89 -20.99
CA GLN A 305 -11.09 -4.03 -20.85
C GLN A 305 -10.02 -3.69 -19.82
N LEU A 306 -9.77 -4.56 -18.87
CA LEU A 306 -8.76 -4.38 -17.84
C LEU A 306 -7.35 -4.54 -18.44
N VAL A 307 -6.54 -3.51 -18.34
CA VAL A 307 -5.14 -3.46 -18.78
C VAL A 307 -4.24 -3.55 -17.54
N LEU A 308 -3.53 -4.64 -17.39
CA LEU A 308 -2.66 -4.90 -16.25
C LEU A 308 -1.16 -4.86 -16.60
N GLY A 309 -0.79 -5.04 -17.86
CA GLY A 309 0.60 -5.03 -18.28
C GLY A 309 1.22 -3.63 -18.21
N LEU A 310 2.46 -3.59 -17.73
CA LEU A 310 3.25 -2.36 -17.53
C LEU A 310 3.92 -1.92 -18.81
N GLY A 311 4.13 -0.61 -18.97
CA GLY A 311 5.02 -0.10 -20.02
C GLY A 311 6.49 -0.47 -19.78
N ALA A 312 7.30 -0.44 -20.85
CA ALA A 312 8.71 -0.85 -20.79
C ALA A 312 9.52 -0.15 -19.67
N THR A 313 9.33 1.17 -19.50
CA THR A 313 10.00 1.93 -18.44
C THR A 313 9.59 1.47 -17.05
N GLN A 314 8.30 1.18 -16.85
CA GLN A 314 7.76 0.69 -15.58
C GLN A 314 8.30 -0.72 -15.26
N ILE A 315 8.42 -1.60 -16.27
CA ILE A 315 9.04 -2.94 -16.11
C ILE A 315 10.50 -2.81 -15.66
N VAL A 316 11.27 -1.92 -16.28
CA VAL A 316 12.68 -1.68 -15.89
C VAL A 316 12.76 -1.20 -14.44
N LEU A 317 11.93 -0.25 -14.03
CA LEU A 317 11.89 0.25 -12.65
C LEU A 317 11.47 -0.85 -11.66
N LEU A 318 10.46 -1.65 -12.01
CA LEU A 318 10.02 -2.79 -11.20
C LEU A 318 11.16 -3.78 -10.97
N LEU A 319 11.80 -4.23 -12.04
CA LEU A 319 12.90 -5.19 -11.97
C LEU A 319 14.10 -4.63 -11.20
N LEU A 320 14.48 -3.38 -11.44
CA LEU A 320 15.54 -2.71 -10.69
C LEU A 320 15.21 -2.65 -9.19
N SER A 321 13.97 -2.31 -8.84
CA SER A 321 13.51 -2.27 -7.44
C SER A 321 13.57 -3.64 -6.78
N ILE A 322 13.16 -4.70 -7.48
CA ILE A 322 13.24 -6.09 -7.00
C ILE A 322 14.70 -6.48 -6.75
N VAL A 323 15.59 -6.25 -7.72
CA VAL A 323 17.01 -6.61 -7.60
C VAL A 323 17.67 -5.89 -6.42
N VAL A 324 17.45 -4.57 -6.30
CA VAL A 324 18.03 -3.78 -5.20
C VAL A 324 17.45 -4.20 -3.85
N SER A 325 16.14 -4.50 -3.79
CA SER A 325 15.50 -4.99 -2.57
C SER A 325 16.05 -6.36 -2.15
N ILE A 326 16.28 -7.27 -3.09
CA ILE A 326 16.92 -8.58 -2.80
C ILE A 326 18.33 -8.37 -2.23
N LEU A 327 19.16 -7.53 -2.87
CA LEU A 327 20.52 -7.24 -2.39
C LEU A 327 20.51 -6.60 -1.00
N THR A 328 19.51 -5.79 -0.68
CA THR A 328 19.36 -5.18 0.63
C THR A 328 18.93 -6.22 1.67
N VAL A 329 17.92 -7.04 1.36
CA VAL A 329 17.30 -7.97 2.31
C VAL A 329 18.18 -9.17 2.63
N VAL A 330 18.90 -9.72 1.66
CA VAL A 330 19.77 -10.90 1.83
C VAL A 330 20.85 -10.69 2.90
N SER A 331 21.34 -9.48 3.07
CA SER A 331 22.37 -9.16 4.07
C SER A 331 21.88 -9.20 5.53
N GLY A 332 20.56 -9.16 5.79
CA GLY A 332 19.95 -9.05 7.11
C GLY A 332 20.27 -7.74 7.86
N ARG A 333 20.94 -6.82 7.19
CA ARG A 333 21.36 -5.52 7.71
C ARG A 333 21.46 -4.49 6.58
N ALA A 334 21.23 -3.24 6.91
CA ALA A 334 21.35 -2.16 5.93
C ALA A 334 22.00 -0.91 6.56
N THR A 335 22.64 -0.13 5.71
CA THR A 335 23.27 1.13 6.05
C THR A 335 22.57 2.29 5.33
N MET A 336 23.02 3.49 5.58
CA MET A 336 22.50 4.70 4.93
C MET A 336 22.60 4.60 3.38
N LEU A 337 23.61 3.89 2.84
CA LEU A 337 23.79 3.75 1.40
C LEU A 337 22.60 2.99 0.76
N GLN A 338 22.20 1.84 1.35
CA GLN A 338 21.06 1.07 0.81
C GLN A 338 19.78 1.89 0.87
N GLY A 339 19.52 2.61 1.99
CA GLY A 339 18.38 3.52 2.09
C GLY A 339 18.40 4.60 1.00
N GLY A 340 19.56 5.22 0.76
CA GLY A 340 19.76 6.21 -0.30
C GLY A 340 19.52 5.65 -1.71
N VAL A 341 19.99 4.43 -2.01
CA VAL A 341 19.77 3.77 -3.30
C VAL A 341 18.28 3.55 -3.56
N HIS A 342 17.53 3.04 -2.56
CA HIS A 342 16.07 2.89 -2.67
C HIS A 342 15.39 4.23 -2.96
N LEU A 343 15.77 5.30 -2.25
CA LEU A 343 15.18 6.63 -2.45
C LEU A 343 15.50 7.24 -3.82
N VAL A 344 16.67 6.96 -4.38
CA VAL A 344 17.00 7.38 -5.76
C VAL A 344 16.08 6.67 -6.77
N ILE A 345 15.80 5.37 -6.59
CA ILE A 345 14.84 4.65 -7.44
C ILE A 345 13.43 5.22 -7.27
N PHE A 346 13.03 5.55 -6.04
CA PHE A 346 11.76 6.21 -5.78
C PHE A 346 11.65 7.59 -6.46
N ALA A 347 12.71 8.39 -6.38
CA ALA A 347 12.78 9.67 -7.09
C ALA A 347 12.72 9.50 -8.61
N ALA A 348 13.40 8.48 -9.16
CA ALA A 348 13.31 8.14 -10.58
C ALA A 348 11.89 7.72 -10.98
N PHE A 349 11.21 6.91 -10.14
CA PHE A 349 9.81 6.55 -10.36
C PHE A 349 8.90 7.78 -10.42
N LEU A 350 9.01 8.68 -9.43
CA LEU A 350 8.20 9.91 -9.40
C LEU A 350 8.51 10.80 -10.61
N PHE A 351 9.79 10.98 -10.95
CA PHE A 351 10.21 11.78 -12.11
C PHE A 351 9.64 11.23 -13.42
N LEU A 352 9.80 9.92 -13.65
CA LEU A 352 9.32 9.25 -14.87
C LEU A 352 7.79 9.08 -14.90
N SER A 353 7.11 9.19 -13.77
CA SER A 353 5.64 9.27 -13.75
C SER A 353 5.14 10.62 -14.24
N VAL A 354 5.94 11.68 -14.09
CA VAL A 354 5.62 13.05 -14.50
C VAL A 354 6.19 13.36 -15.90
N SER A 355 7.33 12.78 -16.25
CA SER A 355 8.04 12.99 -17.52
C SER A 355 8.48 11.63 -18.09
N PRO A 356 7.56 10.88 -18.71
CA PRO A 356 7.79 9.51 -19.18
C PRO A 356 8.72 9.43 -20.39
#